data_7d1f8a653d0ed084c03658ae58b1df4c
#
_entry.id   7d1f8a653d0ed084c03658ae58b1df4c
#
_cell.length_a   1.000
_cell.length_b   1.000
_cell.length_c   1.000
_cell.angle_alpha   90.00
_cell.angle_beta   90.00
_cell.angle_gamma   90.00
#
_symmetry.space_group_name_H-M   'P 1'
#
loop_
_entity.id
_entity.type
_entity.pdbx_description
1 polymer ?
#
loop_
_entity_poly.entity_id
_entity_poly.type
_entity_poly.pdbx_seq_one_letter_code
_entity_poly.pdbx_strand_id
1 'polypeptide(L)'
;IREIQNTLITKYNGLYLKEINELMNITSIFGYHFATIDIRQDSSVHKDVLDEILLNINATEYYNSLSQEEKYSYIQSIENFTPLSLSKISEDTINCIKAIKEIQRLNGEKGCNRYIMSNCSSADDIFTVMSLFHLAGWRDKFNRFYTSF
;
A
#
# COMPACT_ATOMS: atom_id res chain seq x y z
N ILE A 1 -27.94 5.15 -6.93
CA ILE A 1 -28.63 6.05 -5.96
C ILE A 1 -29.12 7.31 -6.68
N ARG A 2 -28.32 8.00 -7.53
CA ARG A 2 -28.73 9.22 -8.26
C ARG A 2 -29.98 9.01 -9.12
N GLU A 3 -30.14 7.88 -9.77
CA GLU A 3 -31.33 7.55 -10.56
C GLU A 3 -32.59 7.44 -9.69
N ILE A 4 -32.44 6.83 -8.51
CA ILE A 4 -33.52 6.75 -7.51
C ILE A 4 -33.90 8.16 -7.06
N GLN A 5 -32.92 9.00 -6.72
CA GLN A 5 -33.16 10.39 -6.34
C GLN A 5 -33.95 11.15 -7.41
N ASN A 6 -33.51 11.06 -8.67
CA ASN A 6 -34.20 11.72 -9.79
C ASN A 6 -35.63 11.20 -9.97
N THR A 7 -35.84 9.91 -9.80
CA THR A 7 -37.19 9.31 -9.87
C THR A 7 -38.08 9.82 -8.75
N LEU A 8 -37.59 9.93 -7.52
CA LEU A 8 -38.33 10.47 -6.39
C LEU A 8 -38.72 11.92 -6.60
N ILE A 9 -37.83 12.74 -7.16
CA ILE A 9 -38.13 14.13 -7.49
C ILE A 9 -39.20 14.23 -8.58
N THR A 10 -39.03 13.50 -9.68
CA THR A 10 -39.84 13.69 -10.89
C THR A 10 -41.18 12.99 -10.84
N LYS A 11 -41.28 11.84 -10.18
CA LYS A 11 -42.50 11.03 -10.17
C LYS A 11 -43.22 10.99 -8.83
N TYR A 12 -42.53 11.29 -7.73
CA TYR A 12 -43.08 11.13 -6.37
C TYR A 12 -42.99 12.41 -5.54
N ASN A 13 -42.89 13.59 -6.18
CA ASN A 13 -42.85 14.90 -5.53
C ASN A 13 -41.83 15.02 -4.39
N GLY A 14 -40.72 14.35 -4.51
CA GLY A 14 -39.63 14.37 -3.51
C GLY A 14 -39.93 13.52 -2.26
N LEU A 15 -40.88 12.59 -2.32
CA LEU A 15 -41.12 11.66 -1.22
C LEU A 15 -39.83 10.88 -0.90
N TYR A 16 -39.44 10.79 0.39
CA TYR A 16 -38.19 10.18 0.89
C TYR A 16 -36.90 10.82 0.34
N LEU A 17 -36.95 12.03 -0.17
CA LEU A 17 -35.77 12.72 -0.72
C LEU A 17 -34.70 12.97 0.36
N LYS A 18 -35.13 13.22 1.60
CA LYS A 18 -34.23 13.41 2.74
C LYS A 18 -33.40 12.15 3.00
N GLU A 19 -34.06 11.02 3.08
CA GLU A 19 -33.43 9.71 3.36
C GLU A 19 -32.44 9.30 2.26
N ILE A 20 -32.80 9.55 1.00
CA ILE A 20 -31.91 9.30 -0.14
C ILE A 20 -30.71 10.23 -0.11
N ASN A 21 -30.88 11.48 0.24
CA ASN A 21 -29.75 12.43 0.36
C ASN A 21 -28.82 12.05 1.52
N GLU A 22 -29.36 11.62 2.64
CA GLU A 22 -28.56 11.09 3.77
C GLU A 22 -27.78 9.84 3.35
N LEU A 23 -28.40 8.91 2.66
CA LEU A 23 -27.73 7.73 2.12
C LEU A 23 -26.63 8.09 1.12
N MET A 24 -26.89 9.06 0.23
CA MET A 24 -25.89 9.57 -0.71
C MET A 24 -24.69 10.20 -0.01
N ASN A 25 -24.93 10.99 1.04
CA ASN A 25 -23.89 11.60 1.84
C ASN A 25 -23.03 10.53 2.54
N ILE A 26 -23.67 9.56 3.21
CA ILE A 26 -22.98 8.46 3.87
C ILE A 26 -22.13 7.67 2.85
N THR A 27 -22.73 7.34 1.69
CA THR A 27 -22.01 6.60 0.64
C THR A 27 -20.85 7.41 0.05
N SER A 28 -20.98 8.75 -0.05
CA SER A 28 -19.89 9.61 -0.56
C SER A 28 -18.72 9.72 0.42
N ILE A 29 -19.00 9.67 1.73
CA ILE A 29 -17.99 9.76 2.79
C ILE A 29 -17.28 8.42 2.99
N PHE A 30 -18.06 7.37 3.15
CA PHE A 30 -17.53 6.05 3.53
C PHE A 30 -17.27 5.12 2.35
N GLY A 31 -17.89 5.36 1.18
CA GLY A 31 -17.78 4.47 0.02
C GLY A 31 -18.16 3.03 0.38
N TYR A 32 -17.43 2.07 -0.20
CA TYR A 32 -17.52 0.66 0.14
C TYR A 32 -16.48 0.22 1.17
N HIS A 33 -15.56 1.10 1.54
CA HIS A 33 -14.44 0.79 2.44
C HIS A 33 -14.68 1.20 3.90
N PHE A 34 -15.83 1.80 4.19
CA PHE A 34 -16.29 2.23 5.51
C PHE A 34 -15.41 3.29 6.19
N ALA A 35 -14.09 3.15 6.12
CA ALA A 35 -13.12 4.12 6.62
C ALA A 35 -11.82 4.03 5.81
N THR A 36 -11.09 5.14 5.70
CA THR A 36 -9.73 5.15 5.16
C THR A 36 -8.76 4.79 6.29
N ILE A 37 -7.92 3.78 6.06
CA ILE A 37 -6.92 3.31 7.02
C ILE A 37 -5.56 3.84 6.60
N ASP A 38 -4.85 4.47 7.54
CA ASP A 38 -3.44 4.83 7.39
C ASP A 38 -2.58 3.72 7.99
N ILE A 39 -1.63 3.20 7.22
CA ILE A 39 -0.60 2.30 7.73
C ILE A 39 0.56 3.15 8.23
N ARG A 40 1.09 2.82 9.41
CA ARG A 40 2.20 3.57 10.03
C ARG A 40 3.28 2.62 10.49
N GLN A 41 4.53 2.96 10.15
CA GLN A 41 5.69 2.20 10.60
C GLN A 41 6.91 3.11 10.73
N ASP A 42 7.86 2.70 11.57
CA ASP A 42 9.11 3.40 11.78
C ASP A 42 10.13 3.08 10.69
N SER A 43 10.94 4.08 10.28
CA SER A 43 11.97 3.90 9.26
C SER A 43 13.04 2.88 9.67
N SER A 44 13.38 2.80 10.95
CA SER A 44 14.34 1.82 11.46
C SER A 44 13.86 0.38 11.26
N VAL A 45 12.56 0.13 11.47
CA VAL A 45 11.97 -1.19 11.22
C VAL A 45 12.07 -1.57 9.75
N HIS A 46 11.81 -0.63 8.83
CA HIS A 46 11.95 -0.92 7.39
C HIS A 46 13.38 -1.28 7.03
N LYS A 47 14.36 -0.58 7.60
CA LYS A 47 15.77 -0.86 7.38
C LYS A 47 16.15 -2.25 7.89
N ASP A 48 15.77 -2.58 9.12
CA ASP A 48 16.04 -3.90 9.72
C ASP A 48 15.43 -5.03 8.88
N VAL A 49 14.20 -4.82 8.35
CA VAL A 49 13.52 -5.79 7.47
C VAL A 49 14.28 -5.97 6.16
N LEU A 50 14.72 -4.86 5.53
CA LEU A 50 15.48 -4.96 4.29
C LEU A 50 16.84 -5.64 4.51
N ASP A 51 17.55 -5.29 5.58
CA ASP A 51 18.82 -5.90 5.95
C ASP A 51 18.68 -7.40 6.20
N GLU A 52 17.62 -7.84 6.89
CA GLU A 52 17.33 -9.26 7.08
C GLU A 52 17.04 -9.98 5.76
N ILE A 53 16.30 -9.34 4.86
CA ILE A 53 16.02 -9.90 3.53
C ILE A 53 17.33 -10.06 2.73
N LEU A 54 18.16 -9.03 2.70
CA LEU A 54 19.45 -9.08 2.00
C LEU A 54 20.39 -10.14 2.57
N LEU A 55 20.37 -10.35 3.88
CA LEU A 55 21.11 -11.43 4.54
C LEU A 55 20.60 -12.80 4.08
N ASN A 56 19.29 -13.01 4.05
CA ASN A 56 18.67 -14.27 3.64
C ASN A 56 19.03 -14.67 2.19
N ILE A 57 19.23 -13.71 1.30
CA ILE A 57 19.64 -13.97 -0.10
C ILE A 57 21.15 -13.88 -0.32
N ASN A 58 21.94 -13.76 0.76
CA ASN A 58 23.40 -13.59 0.72
C ASN A 58 23.87 -12.39 -0.14
N ALA A 59 23.12 -11.29 -0.13
CA ALA A 59 23.37 -10.13 -0.96
C ALA A 59 23.88 -8.90 -0.18
N THR A 60 24.05 -8.98 1.13
CA THR A 60 24.35 -7.84 2.00
C THR A 60 25.65 -7.13 1.60
N GLU A 61 26.74 -7.86 1.38
CA GLU A 61 28.03 -7.27 1.02
C GLU A 61 27.97 -6.59 -0.35
N TYR A 62 27.37 -7.27 -1.33
CA TYR A 62 27.20 -6.72 -2.67
C TYR A 62 26.34 -5.47 -2.64
N TYR A 63 25.17 -5.51 -1.99
CA TYR A 63 24.26 -4.38 -1.87
C TYR A 63 24.93 -3.16 -1.22
N ASN A 64 25.71 -3.37 -0.17
CA ASN A 64 26.41 -2.30 0.53
C ASN A 64 27.55 -1.68 -0.30
N SER A 65 28.08 -2.38 -1.29
CA SER A 65 29.09 -1.84 -2.21
C SER A 65 28.53 -0.96 -3.33
N LEU A 66 27.21 -0.99 -3.54
CA LEU A 66 26.53 -0.25 -4.60
C LEU A 66 26.28 1.21 -4.23
N SER A 67 26.27 2.07 -5.25
CA SER A 67 25.76 3.44 -5.12
C SER A 67 24.24 3.44 -4.85
N GLN A 68 23.70 4.57 -4.43
CA GLN A 68 22.26 4.69 -4.12
C GLN A 68 21.36 4.35 -5.30
N GLU A 69 21.73 4.80 -6.50
CA GLU A 69 20.96 4.53 -7.73
C GLU A 69 20.99 3.05 -8.10
N GLU A 70 22.16 2.41 -7.92
CA GLU A 70 22.36 1.00 -8.19
C GLU A 70 21.60 0.09 -7.19
N LYS A 71 21.52 0.50 -5.93
CA LYS A 71 20.80 -0.24 -4.88
C LYS A 71 19.34 -0.48 -5.25
N TYR A 72 18.65 0.57 -5.68
CA TYR A 72 17.25 0.44 -6.08
C TYR A 72 17.10 -0.43 -7.33
N SER A 73 17.97 -0.22 -8.33
CA SER A 73 17.99 -1.03 -9.55
C SER A 73 18.25 -2.51 -9.25
N TYR A 74 19.14 -2.79 -8.29
CA TYR A 74 19.42 -4.15 -7.85
C TYR A 74 18.17 -4.80 -7.23
N ILE A 75 17.48 -4.12 -6.31
CA ILE A 75 16.24 -4.64 -5.72
C ILE A 75 15.17 -4.90 -6.80
N GLN A 76 15.07 -4.02 -7.79
CA GLN A 76 14.12 -4.21 -8.90
C GLN A 76 14.44 -5.45 -9.75
N SER A 77 15.70 -5.87 -9.80
CA SER A 77 16.11 -7.08 -10.54
C SER A 77 15.71 -8.39 -9.83
N ILE A 78 15.32 -8.33 -8.56
CA ILE A 78 14.87 -9.50 -7.80
C ILE A 78 13.43 -9.82 -8.20
N GLU A 79 13.26 -10.80 -9.09
CA GLU A 79 11.94 -11.14 -9.65
C GLU A 79 11.05 -11.93 -8.69
N ASN A 80 11.62 -12.88 -7.96
CA ASN A 80 10.88 -13.77 -7.08
C ASN A 80 11.56 -13.84 -5.71
N PHE A 81 11.05 -13.04 -4.79
CA PHE A 81 11.49 -13.10 -3.40
C PHE A 81 10.61 -14.08 -2.62
N THR A 82 11.20 -15.22 -2.25
CA THR A 82 10.59 -16.18 -1.33
C THR A 82 11.54 -16.31 -0.14
N PRO A 83 11.24 -15.68 1.00
CA PRO A 83 12.09 -15.78 2.17
C PRO A 83 12.10 -17.21 2.71
N LEU A 84 13.28 -17.72 3.02
CA LEU A 84 13.43 -19.03 3.64
C LEU A 84 13.07 -19.00 5.13
N SER A 85 13.39 -17.92 5.82
CA SER A 85 13.07 -17.69 7.22
C SER A 85 13.23 -16.20 7.53
N LEU A 86 12.18 -15.55 7.97
CA LEU A 86 12.20 -14.17 8.45
C LEU A 86 11.82 -14.13 9.93
N SER A 87 12.31 -13.12 10.64
CA SER A 87 11.81 -12.79 11.96
C SER A 87 10.33 -12.46 11.92
N LYS A 88 9.65 -12.59 13.06
CA LYS A 88 8.21 -12.28 13.13
C LYS A 88 7.90 -10.85 12.71
N ILE A 89 8.74 -9.89 13.07
CA ILE A 89 8.58 -8.47 12.71
C ILE A 89 8.69 -8.29 11.19
N SER A 90 9.67 -8.90 10.56
CA SER A 90 9.88 -8.82 9.12
C SER A 90 8.74 -9.49 8.35
N GLU A 91 8.30 -10.67 8.81
CA GLU A 91 7.16 -11.35 8.22
C GLU A 91 5.89 -10.52 8.32
N ASP A 92 5.58 -9.96 9.50
CA ASP A 92 4.40 -9.13 9.71
C ASP A 92 4.45 -7.85 8.87
N THR A 93 5.62 -7.22 8.72
CA THR A 93 5.80 -6.03 7.88
C THR A 93 5.52 -6.34 6.41
N ILE A 94 6.10 -7.40 5.86
CA ILE A 94 5.86 -7.82 4.46
C ILE A 94 4.40 -8.23 4.25
N ASN A 95 3.80 -8.95 5.20
CA ASN A 95 2.40 -9.34 5.11
C ASN A 95 1.46 -8.14 5.21
N CYS A 96 1.79 -7.12 6.01
CA CYS A 96 1.04 -5.87 6.05
C CYS A 96 1.06 -5.18 4.69
N ILE A 97 2.22 -5.05 4.05
CA ILE A 97 2.35 -4.46 2.70
C ILE A 97 1.53 -5.25 1.67
N LYS A 98 1.57 -6.58 1.71
CA LYS A 98 0.74 -7.44 0.83
C LYS A 98 -0.76 -7.23 1.08
N ALA A 99 -1.16 -7.10 2.35
CA ALA A 99 -2.55 -6.89 2.74
C ALA A 99 -3.13 -5.58 2.19
N ILE A 100 -2.34 -4.49 2.10
CA ILE A 100 -2.77 -3.22 1.50
C ILE A 100 -3.28 -3.47 0.08
N LYS A 101 -2.55 -4.21 -0.74
CA LYS A 101 -2.91 -4.52 -2.12
C LYS A 101 -4.24 -5.27 -2.21
N GLU A 102 -4.46 -6.23 -1.32
CA GLU A 102 -5.69 -6.99 -1.27
C GLU A 102 -6.87 -6.15 -0.77
N ILE A 103 -6.66 -5.29 0.22
CA ILE A 103 -7.67 -4.33 0.69
C ILE A 103 -8.08 -3.40 -0.45
N GLN A 104 -7.14 -2.84 -1.19
CA GLN A 104 -7.43 -1.96 -2.32
C GLN A 104 -8.20 -2.70 -3.43
N ARG A 105 -7.85 -3.94 -3.70
CA ARG A 105 -8.56 -4.79 -4.69
C ARG A 105 -10.01 -5.03 -4.32
N LEU A 106 -10.29 -5.27 -3.04
CA LEU A 106 -11.64 -5.62 -2.55
C LEU A 106 -12.51 -4.38 -2.28
N ASN A 107 -11.92 -3.32 -1.72
CA ASN A 107 -12.66 -2.17 -1.19
C ASN A 107 -12.41 -0.88 -1.97
N GLY A 108 -11.54 -0.92 -2.97
CA GLY A 108 -11.08 0.26 -3.70
C GLY A 108 -9.88 0.93 -3.04
N GLU A 109 -9.13 1.66 -3.85
CA GLU A 109 -7.86 2.31 -3.47
C GLU A 109 -8.00 3.22 -2.24
N LYS A 110 -9.08 4.01 -2.18
CA LYS A 110 -9.31 4.96 -1.08
C LYS A 110 -9.42 4.32 0.31
N GLY A 111 -9.67 3.02 0.40
CA GLY A 111 -9.78 2.30 1.67
C GLY A 111 -8.45 2.21 2.43
N CYS A 112 -7.33 2.12 1.70
CA CYS A 112 -5.99 2.02 2.28
C CYS A 112 -4.97 2.49 1.25
N ASN A 113 -4.78 3.81 1.12
CA ASN A 113 -3.87 4.40 0.14
C ASN A 113 -2.83 5.35 0.77
N ARG A 114 -2.64 5.26 2.10
CA ARG A 114 -1.65 6.08 2.81
C ARG A 114 -0.74 5.18 3.63
N TYR A 115 0.54 5.27 3.31
CA TYR A 115 1.60 4.65 4.09
C TYR A 115 2.45 5.76 4.70
N ILE A 116 2.45 5.86 6.01
CA ILE A 116 3.12 6.92 6.75
C ILE A 116 4.35 6.33 7.44
N MET A 117 5.51 6.85 7.08
CA MET A 117 6.77 6.49 7.71
C MET A 117 7.13 7.53 8.78
N SER A 118 7.31 7.09 10.02
CA SER A 118 7.86 7.94 11.07
C SER A 118 9.39 7.92 11.06
N ASN A 119 9.99 8.94 11.62
CA ASN A 119 11.45 9.10 11.73
C ASN A 119 12.18 9.06 10.37
N CYS A 120 11.53 9.49 9.29
CA CYS A 120 12.16 9.63 7.99
C CYS A 120 13.22 10.74 8.05
N SER A 121 14.49 10.38 7.84
CA SER A 121 15.63 11.28 7.95
C SER A 121 16.33 11.55 6.62
N SER A 122 16.13 10.69 5.64
CA SER A 122 16.84 10.74 4.36
C SER A 122 16.02 10.17 3.20
N ALA A 123 16.48 10.40 1.98
CA ALA A 123 15.91 9.76 0.79
C ALA A 123 16.08 8.23 0.82
N ASP A 124 17.09 7.72 1.51
CA ASP A 124 17.33 6.28 1.64
C ASP A 124 16.21 5.56 2.37
N ASP A 125 15.61 6.22 3.37
CA ASP A 125 14.47 5.66 4.08
C ASP A 125 13.28 5.46 3.13
N ILE A 126 13.07 6.40 2.20
CA ILE A 126 12.02 6.30 1.17
C ILE A 126 12.34 5.16 0.20
N PHE A 127 13.58 5.06 -0.29
CA PHE A 127 14.00 3.97 -1.17
C PHE A 127 13.90 2.61 -0.49
N THR A 128 14.16 2.53 0.81
CA THR A 128 13.97 1.31 1.60
C THR A 128 12.51 0.86 1.58
N VAL A 129 11.56 1.76 1.85
CA VAL A 129 10.13 1.44 1.77
C VAL A 129 9.73 1.01 0.36
N MET A 130 10.15 1.76 -0.67
CA MET A 130 9.88 1.38 -2.07
C MET A 130 10.44 -0.01 -2.41
N SER A 131 11.60 -0.35 -1.88
CA SER A 131 12.21 -1.68 -2.05
C SER A 131 11.36 -2.77 -1.41
N LEU A 132 10.88 -2.57 -0.18
CA LEU A 132 10.01 -3.52 0.50
C LEU A 132 8.67 -3.71 -0.24
N PHE A 133 8.08 -2.63 -0.75
CA PHE A 133 6.88 -2.73 -1.58
C PHE A 133 7.13 -3.52 -2.86
N HIS A 134 8.26 -3.29 -3.52
CA HIS A 134 8.65 -4.05 -4.70
C HIS A 134 8.78 -5.55 -4.39
N LEU A 135 9.53 -5.89 -3.34
CA LEU A 135 9.72 -7.27 -2.88
C LEU A 135 8.42 -7.94 -2.43
N ALA A 136 7.47 -7.17 -1.91
CA ALA A 136 6.11 -7.63 -1.58
C ALA A 136 5.19 -7.80 -2.80
N GLY A 137 5.70 -7.58 -4.02
CA GLY A 137 4.97 -7.80 -5.26
C GLY A 137 4.16 -6.59 -5.77
N TRP A 138 4.50 -5.38 -5.33
CA TRP A 138 3.91 -4.13 -5.85
C TRP A 138 4.58 -3.69 -7.15
N ARG A 139 4.39 -4.49 -8.18
CA ARG A 139 4.92 -4.25 -9.53
C ARG A 139 3.93 -4.68 -10.58
N ASP A 140 3.92 -4.00 -11.71
CA ASP A 140 3.13 -4.39 -12.86
C ASP A 140 3.82 -5.53 -13.65
N LYS A 141 3.15 -6.02 -14.70
CA LYS A 141 3.68 -7.05 -15.60
C LYS A 141 4.98 -6.66 -16.35
N PHE A 142 5.36 -5.37 -16.28
CA PHE A 142 6.60 -4.84 -16.87
C PHE A 142 7.63 -4.54 -15.78
N ASN A 143 7.46 -5.06 -14.58
CA ASN A 143 8.32 -4.84 -13.42
C ASN A 143 8.41 -3.38 -12.95
N ARG A 144 7.44 -2.53 -13.33
CA ARG A 144 7.35 -1.14 -12.88
C ARG A 144 6.61 -1.07 -11.56
N PHE A 145 7.03 -0.12 -10.72
CA PHE A 145 6.40 0.09 -9.42
C PHE A 145 4.93 0.53 -9.59
N TYR A 146 4.05 -0.12 -8.87
CA TYR A 146 2.65 0.30 -8.79
C TYR A 146 2.55 1.51 -7.86
N THR A 147 2.39 2.69 -8.42
CA THR A 147 2.21 3.94 -7.65
C THR A 147 0.73 4.24 -7.50
N SER A 148 0.08 3.63 -6.54
CA SER A 148 -1.24 4.06 -6.10
C SER A 148 -1.21 4.46 -4.61
N PHE A 149 -0.27 5.36 -4.31
CA PHE A 149 -0.18 6.05 -3.03
C PHE A 149 -0.42 7.52 -3.22
#